data_790cc2c5749edf0ab9faef6cdbc5ecc6
#
_entry.id   790cc2c5749edf0ab9faef6cdbc5ecc6
#
_cell.length_a   1.000
_cell.length_b   1.000
_cell.length_c   1.000
_cell.angle_alpha   90.00
_cell.angle_beta   90.00
_cell.angle_gamma   90.00
#
_symmetry.space_group_name_H-M   'P 1'
#
loop_
_entity.id
_entity.type
_entity.pdbx_description
1 polymer ?
#
loop_
_entity_poly.entity_id
_entity_poly.type
_entity_poly.pdbx_seq_one_letter_code
_entity_poly.pdbx_strand_id
1 'polypeptide(L)'
;GVALDGELYLPGYGINEINSFIKNTELPQHYKLQFWLYDICIENMSAKNRQNHIDDFLLGKVHRSKIHTKEEHLNNTDRLIVLPNFDCSNINEAIICRDKFISLGFEGLVIRKTDAEYQFGGRRNNSMLKFKKKEDGLFTIVDIVPEGIKRSNLGKFVLKNDINDELFECSYNATHEKQEEI
;
A
#
# COMPACT_ATOMS: atom_id res chain seq x y z
N GLY A 1 2.73 -23.78 12.89
CA GLY A 1 3.05 -22.94 11.74
C GLY A 1 2.94 -21.47 12.11
N VAL A 2 3.61 -20.61 11.37
CA VAL A 2 3.54 -19.16 11.54
C VAL A 2 2.78 -18.60 10.33
N ALA A 3 1.83 -17.69 10.57
CA ALA A 3 1.16 -16.96 9.50
C ALA A 3 2.05 -15.81 9.01
N LEU A 4 2.07 -15.59 7.70
CA LEU A 4 2.82 -14.53 7.05
C LEU A 4 1.86 -13.38 6.72
N ASP A 5 2.30 -12.13 6.91
CA ASP A 5 1.57 -10.92 6.55
C ASP A 5 2.26 -10.23 5.37
N GLY A 6 1.53 -10.07 4.28
CA GLY A 6 2.07 -9.57 3.03
C GLY A 6 0.99 -9.28 2.02
N GLU A 7 1.42 -8.93 0.83
CA GLU A 7 0.55 -8.59 -0.30
C GLU A 7 0.90 -9.44 -1.53
N LEU A 8 -0.12 -9.92 -2.23
CA LEU A 8 0.08 -10.49 -3.56
C LEU A 8 0.24 -9.35 -4.56
N TYR A 9 1.34 -9.35 -5.26
CA TYR A 9 1.71 -8.29 -6.18
C TYR A 9 2.32 -8.84 -7.47
N LEU A 10 2.17 -8.08 -8.53
CA LEU A 10 2.89 -8.30 -9.78
C LEU A 10 3.28 -6.93 -10.34
N PRO A 11 4.59 -6.60 -10.38
CA PRO A 11 5.06 -5.34 -10.91
C PRO A 11 4.56 -5.08 -12.34
N GLY A 12 4.20 -3.83 -12.63
CA GLY A 12 3.70 -3.42 -13.95
C GLY A 12 2.18 -3.56 -14.14
N TYR A 13 1.46 -4.15 -13.17
CA TYR A 13 -0.01 -4.33 -13.24
C TYR A 13 -0.73 -3.57 -12.13
N GLY A 14 -1.93 -3.09 -12.43
CA GLY A 14 -2.80 -2.43 -11.47
C GLY A 14 -3.61 -3.41 -10.61
N ILE A 15 -4.24 -2.89 -9.54
CA ILE A 15 -4.98 -3.70 -8.57
C ILE A 15 -6.09 -4.55 -9.22
N ASN A 16 -6.79 -4.03 -10.22
CA ASN A 16 -7.88 -4.74 -10.90
C ASN A 16 -7.35 -5.92 -11.72
N GLU A 17 -6.20 -5.76 -12.38
CA GLU A 17 -5.54 -6.82 -13.14
C GLU A 17 -5.00 -7.88 -12.21
N ILE A 18 -4.33 -7.50 -11.11
CA ILE A 18 -3.83 -8.43 -10.09
C ILE A 18 -4.98 -9.25 -9.50
N ASN A 19 -6.11 -8.63 -9.17
CA ASN A 19 -7.30 -9.34 -8.69
C ASN A 19 -7.84 -10.33 -9.72
N SER A 20 -7.78 -10.00 -11.00
CA SER A 20 -8.14 -10.93 -12.08
C SER A 20 -7.20 -12.12 -12.12
N PHE A 21 -5.88 -11.89 -12.01
CA PHE A 21 -4.86 -12.95 -11.99
C PHE A 21 -4.98 -13.87 -10.78
N ILE A 22 -5.37 -13.34 -9.62
CA ILE A 22 -5.61 -14.15 -8.42
C ILE A 22 -6.80 -15.09 -8.62
N LYS A 23 -7.87 -14.61 -9.25
CA LYS A 23 -9.13 -15.35 -9.44
C LYS A 23 -9.12 -16.31 -10.62
N ASN A 24 -8.28 -16.08 -11.62
CA ASN A 24 -8.24 -16.85 -12.85
C ASN A 24 -6.88 -17.57 -13.00
N THR A 25 -6.86 -18.86 -12.65
CA THR A 25 -5.67 -19.72 -12.71
C THR A 25 -5.23 -20.06 -14.13
N GLU A 26 -6.09 -19.86 -15.14
CA GLU A 26 -5.76 -20.12 -16.55
C GLU A 26 -4.86 -19.04 -17.15
N LEU A 27 -4.80 -17.86 -16.51
CA LEU A 27 -3.95 -16.77 -16.98
C LEU A 27 -2.47 -17.03 -16.63
N PRO A 28 -1.54 -16.90 -17.59
CA PRO A 28 -0.11 -17.10 -17.32
C PRO A 28 0.45 -16.20 -16.21
N GLN A 29 -0.15 -15.01 -16.01
CA GLN A 29 0.21 -14.05 -14.98
C GLN A 29 -0.08 -14.57 -13.57
N HIS A 30 -1.08 -15.46 -13.39
CA HIS A 30 -1.36 -16.11 -12.11
C HIS A 30 -0.09 -16.75 -11.53
N TYR A 31 0.66 -17.46 -12.36
CA TYR A 31 1.90 -18.13 -11.95
C TYR A 31 3.10 -17.20 -11.80
N LYS A 32 2.94 -15.91 -12.12
CA LYS A 32 3.97 -14.87 -11.93
C LYS A 32 3.73 -14.02 -10.70
N LEU A 33 2.58 -14.16 -10.03
CA LEU A 33 2.29 -13.44 -8.80
C LEU A 33 3.38 -13.66 -7.76
N GLN A 34 3.77 -12.59 -7.08
CA GLN A 34 4.75 -12.58 -6.00
C GLN A 34 4.04 -12.30 -4.68
N PHE A 35 4.47 -12.94 -3.60
CA PHE A 35 4.06 -12.59 -2.25
C PHE A 35 5.11 -11.69 -1.62
N TRP A 36 4.72 -10.44 -1.38
CA TRP A 36 5.58 -9.42 -0.80
C TRP A 36 5.38 -9.39 0.71
N LEU A 37 6.30 -10.06 1.42
CA LEU A 37 6.27 -10.24 2.86
C LEU A 37 6.78 -8.99 3.56
N TYR A 38 6.01 -8.46 4.50
CA TYR A 38 6.42 -7.34 5.34
C TYR A 38 6.29 -7.60 6.85
N ASP A 39 5.59 -8.65 7.29
CA ASP A 39 5.52 -9.05 8.70
C ASP A 39 5.19 -10.53 8.87
N ILE A 40 5.30 -11.01 10.11
CA ILE A 40 4.81 -12.31 10.56
C ILE A 40 3.83 -12.12 11.71
N CYS A 41 2.79 -12.96 11.72
CA CYS A 41 1.71 -12.86 12.71
C CYS A 41 2.06 -13.67 13.96
N ILE A 42 2.84 -13.08 14.87
CA ILE A 42 3.20 -13.69 16.16
C ILE A 42 2.68 -12.79 17.29
N GLU A 43 1.85 -13.36 18.16
CA GLU A 43 1.33 -12.70 19.36
C GLU A 43 2.45 -12.37 20.36
N ASN A 44 2.25 -11.30 21.13
CA ASN A 44 3.13 -10.90 22.23
C ASN A 44 4.61 -10.70 21.80
N MET A 45 4.85 -10.45 20.53
CA MET A 45 6.17 -10.19 19.99
C MET A 45 6.23 -8.78 19.38
N SER A 46 7.24 -8.00 19.77
CA SER A 46 7.47 -6.66 19.26
C SER A 46 7.77 -6.67 17.75
N ALA A 47 7.46 -5.58 17.04
CA ALA A 47 7.75 -5.45 15.61
C ALA A 47 9.25 -5.69 15.32
N LYS A 48 10.13 -5.17 16.15
CA LYS A 48 11.58 -5.39 16.04
C LYS A 48 11.94 -6.87 16.07
N ASN A 49 11.40 -7.60 17.05
CA ASN A 49 11.68 -9.03 17.20
C ASN A 49 11.06 -9.86 16.06
N ARG A 50 9.87 -9.48 15.57
CA ARG A 50 9.28 -10.14 14.39
C ARG A 50 10.14 -9.97 13.14
N GLN A 51 10.73 -8.78 12.93
CA GLN A 51 11.64 -8.56 11.81
C GLN A 51 12.93 -9.38 11.93
N ASN A 52 13.52 -9.44 13.14
CA ASN A 52 14.66 -10.31 13.40
C ASN A 52 14.31 -11.78 13.14
N HIS A 53 13.12 -12.22 13.56
CA HIS A 53 12.66 -13.58 13.33
C HIS A 53 12.47 -13.91 11.84
N ILE A 54 12.00 -12.93 11.03
CA ILE A 54 11.96 -13.08 9.55
C ILE A 54 13.37 -13.29 9.02
N ASP A 55 14.34 -12.50 9.47
CA ASP A 55 15.73 -12.60 9.03
C ASP A 55 16.32 -13.98 9.39
N ASP A 56 16.16 -14.41 10.63
CA ASP A 56 16.65 -15.69 11.11
C ASP A 56 16.02 -16.89 10.39
N PHE A 57 14.70 -16.84 10.17
CA PHE A 57 13.96 -17.91 9.51
C PHE A 57 14.28 -18.03 8.02
N LEU A 58 14.53 -16.91 7.36
CA LEU A 58 14.79 -16.85 5.93
C LEU A 58 16.28 -16.85 5.57
N LEU A 59 17.15 -16.77 6.57
CA LEU A 59 18.60 -16.72 6.38
C LEU A 59 19.08 -17.92 5.53
N GLY A 60 19.69 -17.60 4.38
CA GLY A 60 20.15 -18.60 3.43
C GLY A 60 19.07 -19.20 2.51
N LYS A 61 17.79 -18.83 2.67
CA LYS A 61 16.69 -19.30 1.81
C LYS A 61 16.16 -18.21 0.87
N VAL A 62 16.05 -16.99 1.38
CA VAL A 62 15.58 -15.83 0.62
C VAL A 62 16.39 -14.62 1.10
N HIS A 63 16.90 -13.82 0.18
CA HIS A 63 17.53 -12.56 0.53
C HIS A 63 16.45 -11.49 0.71
N ARG A 64 16.59 -10.63 1.74
CA ARG A 64 15.80 -9.39 1.74
C ARG A 64 16.03 -8.68 0.43
N SER A 65 14.95 -8.26 -0.18
CA SER A 65 15.02 -7.42 -1.36
C SER A 65 15.91 -6.21 -1.03
N LYS A 66 17.02 -6.08 -1.72
CA LYS A 66 17.66 -4.77 -1.80
C LYS A 66 16.64 -3.85 -2.41
N ILE A 67 16.64 -2.56 -2.08
CA ILE A 67 15.76 -1.60 -2.75
C ILE A 67 16.08 -1.65 -4.23
N HIS A 68 15.25 -2.34 -4.98
CA HIS A 68 15.36 -2.43 -6.43
C HIS A 68 14.38 -1.45 -7.06
N THR A 69 14.71 -0.97 -8.24
CA THR A 69 13.76 -0.24 -9.06
C THR A 69 12.57 -1.16 -9.40
N LYS A 70 11.43 -0.55 -9.74
CA LYS A 70 10.24 -1.30 -10.17
C LYS A 70 10.55 -2.25 -11.33
N GLU A 71 11.47 -1.86 -12.23
CA GLU A 71 11.91 -2.65 -13.39
C GLU A 71 12.73 -3.88 -12.98
N GLU A 72 13.62 -3.75 -11.99
CA GLU A 72 14.38 -4.89 -11.47
C GLU A 72 13.48 -5.96 -10.86
N HIS A 73 12.37 -5.55 -10.22
CA HIS A 73 11.37 -6.48 -9.71
C HIS A 73 10.58 -7.19 -10.82
N LEU A 74 10.38 -6.57 -11.98
CA LEU A 74 9.70 -7.20 -13.13
C LEU A 74 10.45 -8.43 -13.64
N ASN A 75 11.78 -8.41 -13.56
CA ASN A 75 12.65 -9.50 -14.00
C ASN A 75 12.95 -10.54 -12.91
N ASN A 76 12.48 -10.30 -11.68
CA ASN A 76 12.69 -11.23 -10.57
C ASN A 76 11.72 -12.41 -10.69
N THR A 77 12.27 -13.63 -10.70
CA THR A 77 11.49 -14.88 -10.73
C THR A 77 11.12 -15.40 -9.35
N ASP A 78 11.62 -14.78 -8.28
CA ASP A 78 11.28 -15.16 -6.91
C ASP A 78 9.81 -14.91 -6.62
N ARG A 79 9.17 -15.89 -6.00
CA ARG A 79 7.76 -15.82 -5.60
C ARG A 79 7.56 -15.20 -4.24
N LEU A 80 8.56 -15.24 -3.39
CA LEU A 80 8.59 -14.65 -2.06
C LEU A 80 9.60 -13.51 -2.05
N ILE A 81 9.10 -12.29 -1.90
CA ILE A 81 9.91 -11.08 -1.80
C ILE A 81 9.81 -10.57 -0.37
N VAL A 82 10.92 -10.57 0.35
CA VAL A 82 10.98 -9.99 1.70
C VAL A 82 11.30 -8.51 1.58
N LEU A 83 10.37 -7.65 2.00
CA LEU A 83 10.56 -6.21 1.89
C LEU A 83 11.68 -5.71 2.81
N PRO A 84 12.43 -4.70 2.37
CA PRO A 84 13.46 -4.08 3.18
C PRO A 84 12.85 -3.38 4.38
N ASN A 85 13.57 -3.38 5.50
CA ASN A 85 13.20 -2.71 6.73
C ASN A 85 14.35 -1.82 7.20
N PHE A 86 14.04 -0.62 7.72
CA PHE A 86 15.02 0.37 8.16
C PHE A 86 14.60 0.95 9.49
N ASP A 87 15.54 1.05 10.42
CA ASP A 87 15.32 1.81 11.66
C ASP A 87 15.46 3.31 11.34
N CYS A 88 14.49 4.12 11.76
CA CYS A 88 14.52 5.57 11.69
C CYS A 88 14.42 6.14 13.12
N SER A 89 15.32 7.04 13.46
CA SER A 89 15.39 7.65 14.80
C SER A 89 14.52 8.90 14.92
N ASN A 90 14.17 9.51 13.80
CA ASN A 90 13.39 10.74 13.75
C ASN A 90 12.59 10.88 12.43
N ILE A 91 11.71 11.86 12.40
CA ILE A 91 10.83 12.09 11.24
C ILE A 91 11.59 12.50 9.97
N ASN A 92 12.72 13.18 10.09
CA ASN A 92 13.49 13.62 8.91
C ASN A 92 14.12 12.41 8.20
N GLU A 93 14.63 11.43 8.94
CA GLU A 93 15.10 10.17 8.38
C GLU A 93 13.97 9.41 7.68
N ALA A 94 12.78 9.37 8.28
CA ALA A 94 11.61 8.75 7.65
C ALA A 94 11.18 9.47 6.37
N ILE A 95 11.27 10.80 6.30
CA ILE A 95 11.00 11.59 5.10
C ILE A 95 12.00 11.25 4.00
N ILE A 96 13.29 11.21 4.32
CA ILE A 96 14.35 10.87 3.35
C ILE A 96 14.13 9.45 2.80
N CYS A 97 13.82 8.50 3.68
CA CYS A 97 13.48 7.13 3.26
C CYS A 97 12.25 7.09 2.35
N ARG A 98 11.17 7.80 2.72
CA ARG A 98 9.96 7.90 1.89
C ARG A 98 10.26 8.43 0.49
N ASP A 99 10.98 9.53 0.41
CA ASP A 99 11.28 10.19 -0.87
C ASP A 99 12.17 9.31 -1.76
N LYS A 100 13.10 8.57 -1.15
CA LYS A 100 13.88 7.56 -1.84
C LYS A 100 12.99 6.44 -2.41
N PHE A 101 12.05 5.90 -1.63
CA PHE A 101 11.13 4.87 -2.14
C PHE A 101 10.24 5.40 -3.25
N ILE A 102 9.74 6.63 -3.14
CA ILE A 102 8.95 7.27 -4.20
C ILE A 102 9.77 7.44 -5.47
N SER A 103 11.04 7.86 -5.39
CA SER A 103 11.93 7.97 -6.55
C SER A 103 12.19 6.63 -7.25
N LEU A 104 12.00 5.51 -6.55
CA LEU A 104 12.11 4.15 -7.08
C LEU A 104 10.77 3.60 -7.61
N GLY A 105 9.70 4.42 -7.62
CA GLY A 105 8.38 4.05 -8.13
C GLY A 105 7.43 3.40 -7.11
N PHE A 106 7.78 3.40 -5.83
CA PHE A 106 6.87 2.97 -4.76
C PHE A 106 5.93 4.11 -4.33
N GLU A 107 4.80 3.77 -3.72
CA GLU A 107 3.85 4.77 -3.22
C GLU A 107 4.32 5.54 -1.97
N GLY A 108 5.32 5.00 -1.29
CA GLY A 108 5.83 5.50 -0.01
C GLY A 108 6.27 4.36 0.89
N LEU A 109 6.11 4.52 2.19
CA LEU A 109 6.48 3.51 3.18
C LEU A 109 5.43 3.37 4.28
N VAL A 110 5.58 2.33 5.10
CA VAL A 110 4.82 2.12 6.33
C VAL A 110 5.77 2.31 7.51
N ILE A 111 5.45 3.28 8.36
CA ILE A 111 6.16 3.48 9.63
C ILE A 111 5.50 2.59 10.69
N ARG A 112 6.31 1.93 11.49
CA ARG A 112 5.85 1.04 12.56
C ARG A 112 6.63 1.30 13.84
N LYS A 113 5.96 1.32 14.99
CA LYS A 113 6.64 1.38 16.27
C LYS A 113 7.39 0.08 16.52
N THR A 114 8.65 0.18 16.93
CA THR A 114 9.55 -0.97 17.09
C THR A 114 9.13 -1.93 18.21
N ASP A 115 8.46 -1.40 19.23
CA ASP A 115 7.94 -2.12 20.40
C ASP A 115 6.51 -2.65 20.20
N ALA A 116 5.84 -2.28 19.11
CA ALA A 116 4.44 -2.65 18.89
C ALA A 116 4.27 -4.14 18.63
N GLU A 117 3.30 -4.72 19.31
CA GLU A 117 2.84 -6.09 19.07
C GLU A 117 2.03 -6.19 17.78
N TYR A 118 1.91 -7.41 17.23
CA TYR A 118 1.07 -7.66 16.08
C TYR A 118 -0.42 -7.54 16.45
N GLN A 119 -1.17 -6.76 15.69
CA GLN A 119 -2.59 -6.51 15.96
C GLN A 119 -3.46 -7.37 15.05
N PHE A 120 -4.10 -8.37 15.63
CA PHE A 120 -5.12 -9.16 14.95
C PHE A 120 -6.47 -8.42 14.89
N GLY A 121 -7.28 -8.72 13.89
CA GLY A 121 -8.65 -8.21 13.79
C GLY A 121 -8.83 -6.88 13.06
N GLY A 122 -7.80 -6.35 12.41
CA GLY A 122 -7.95 -5.29 11.40
C GLY A 122 -8.32 -3.90 11.91
N ARG A 123 -8.30 -3.64 13.21
CA ARG A 123 -8.55 -2.29 13.76
C ARG A 123 -7.36 -1.38 13.51
N ARG A 124 -7.63 -0.18 13.00
CA ARG A 124 -6.60 0.87 12.90
C ARG A 124 -6.06 1.21 14.29
N ASN A 125 -4.75 1.24 14.44
CA ASN A 125 -4.08 1.67 15.65
C ASN A 125 -2.95 2.66 15.30
N ASN A 126 -2.43 3.34 16.31
CA ASN A 126 -1.37 4.33 16.15
C ASN A 126 0.04 3.71 16.12
N SER A 127 0.16 2.39 16.06
CA SER A 127 1.46 1.71 16.02
C SER A 127 1.98 1.50 14.60
N MET A 128 1.10 1.67 13.59
CA MET A 128 1.44 1.52 12.18
C MET A 128 0.78 2.63 11.36
N LEU A 129 1.57 3.38 10.60
CA LEU A 129 1.14 4.53 9.81
C LEU A 129 1.60 4.39 8.36
N LYS A 130 0.69 4.58 7.42
CA LYS A 130 1.05 4.77 6.00
C LYS A 130 1.63 6.16 5.82
N PHE A 131 2.83 6.24 5.25
CA PHE A 131 3.54 7.49 5.01
C PHE A 131 3.80 7.66 3.52
N LYS A 132 2.82 8.26 2.84
CA LYS A 132 2.84 8.54 1.40
C LYS A 132 3.09 10.02 1.17
N LYS A 133 3.60 10.39 0.00
CA LYS A 133 3.57 11.77 -0.47
C LYS A 133 2.11 12.12 -0.75
N LYS A 134 1.68 13.27 -0.23
CA LYS A 134 0.42 13.89 -0.65
C LYS A 134 0.73 14.90 -1.73
N GLU A 135 -0.11 14.93 -2.73
CA GLU A 135 -0.11 15.94 -3.76
C GLU A 135 -1.46 16.65 -3.72
N ASP A 136 -1.42 17.97 -3.71
CA ASP A 136 -2.61 18.80 -3.77
C ASP A 136 -2.69 19.41 -5.16
N GLY A 137 -3.89 19.52 -5.69
CA GLY A 137 -4.14 20.11 -7.00
C GLY A 137 -5.46 20.85 -7.01
N LEU A 138 -5.59 21.81 -7.92
CA LEU A 138 -6.85 22.49 -8.24
C LEU A 138 -7.42 21.88 -9.51
N PHE A 139 -8.71 21.58 -9.48
CA PHE A 139 -9.42 20.97 -10.59
C PHE A 139 -10.75 21.70 -10.79
N THR A 140 -11.20 21.78 -12.03
CA THR A 140 -12.49 22.37 -12.36
C THR A 140 -13.61 21.39 -12.01
N ILE A 141 -14.57 21.81 -11.17
CA ILE A 141 -15.80 21.05 -10.92
C ILE A 141 -16.69 21.20 -12.15
N VAL A 142 -17.05 20.08 -12.78
CA VAL A 142 -17.90 20.05 -13.98
C VAL A 142 -19.28 19.48 -13.70
N ASP A 143 -19.43 18.67 -12.62
CA ASP A 143 -20.73 18.09 -12.26
C ASP A 143 -20.73 17.67 -10.79
N ILE A 144 -21.92 17.39 -10.25
CA ILE A 144 -22.14 16.80 -8.93
C ILE A 144 -23.05 15.60 -9.10
N VAL A 145 -22.62 14.45 -8.59
CA VAL A 145 -23.35 13.19 -8.71
C VAL A 145 -23.53 12.54 -7.34
N PRO A 146 -24.55 11.69 -7.15
CA PRO A 146 -24.73 10.97 -5.88
C PRO A 146 -23.52 10.07 -5.52
N GLU A 147 -23.17 9.98 -4.24
CA GLU A 147 -22.05 9.14 -3.77
C GLU A 147 -22.31 7.63 -3.90
N GLY A 148 -23.39 7.23 -4.52
CA GLY A 148 -23.79 5.86 -4.78
C GLY A 148 -25.20 5.52 -4.29
N ILE A 149 -25.64 4.30 -4.52
CA ILE A 149 -27.03 3.88 -4.26
C ILE A 149 -27.40 4.00 -2.77
N LYS A 150 -26.49 3.65 -1.87
CA LYS A 150 -26.74 3.67 -0.40
C LYS A 150 -26.53 5.05 0.22
N ARG A 151 -25.99 6.00 -0.51
CA ARG A 151 -25.68 7.37 -0.09
C ARG A 151 -26.11 8.37 -1.16
N SER A 152 -27.28 8.13 -1.73
CA SER A 152 -27.82 8.96 -2.83
C SER A 152 -28.17 10.39 -2.39
N ASN A 153 -28.25 10.64 -1.09
CA ASN A 153 -28.43 11.97 -0.50
C ASN A 153 -27.11 12.74 -0.30
N LEU A 154 -25.95 12.10 -0.52
CA LEU A 154 -24.66 12.74 -0.42
C LEU A 154 -24.09 12.98 -1.83
N GLY A 155 -23.55 14.18 -2.04
CA GLY A 155 -22.94 14.56 -3.29
C GLY A 155 -21.44 14.24 -3.33
N LYS A 156 -20.94 13.95 -4.52
CA LYS A 156 -19.52 13.97 -4.85
C LYS A 156 -19.29 14.77 -6.11
N PHE A 157 -18.15 15.40 -6.21
CA PHE A 157 -17.77 16.21 -7.35
C PHE A 157 -17.27 15.35 -8.51
N VAL A 158 -17.69 15.67 -9.71
CA VAL A 158 -17.01 15.26 -10.94
C VAL A 158 -16.04 16.38 -11.31
N LEU A 159 -14.77 16.03 -11.36
CA LEU A 159 -13.67 16.96 -11.59
C LEU A 159 -13.06 16.71 -12.96
N LYS A 160 -12.64 17.78 -13.61
CA LYS A 160 -11.90 17.73 -14.86
C LYS A 160 -10.43 17.98 -14.60
N ASN A 161 -9.58 17.11 -15.15
CA ASN A 161 -8.15 17.32 -15.18
C ASN A 161 -7.80 18.29 -16.32
N ASP A 162 -7.25 19.44 -15.98
CA ASP A 162 -6.94 20.51 -16.94
C ASP A 162 -5.76 20.17 -17.88
N ILE A 163 -5.03 19.08 -17.61
CA ILE A 163 -3.89 18.65 -18.44
C ILE A 163 -4.31 17.74 -19.60
N ASN A 164 -5.23 16.80 -19.33
CA ASN A 164 -5.61 15.76 -20.30
C ASN A 164 -7.12 15.63 -20.53
N ASP A 165 -7.92 16.56 -19.98
CA ASP A 165 -9.37 16.60 -20.04
C ASP A 165 -10.11 15.39 -19.44
N GLU A 166 -9.40 14.48 -18.76
CA GLU A 166 -10.02 13.33 -18.10
C GLU A 166 -10.95 13.76 -16.96
N LEU A 167 -12.08 13.08 -16.86
CA LEU A 167 -13.01 13.26 -15.75
C LEU A 167 -12.75 12.20 -14.68
N PHE A 168 -12.80 12.63 -13.43
CA PHE A 168 -12.72 11.73 -12.29
C PHE A 168 -13.62 12.22 -11.16
N GLU A 169 -14.03 11.28 -10.27
CA GLU A 169 -14.91 11.57 -9.17
C GLU A 169 -14.11 11.74 -7.87
N CYS A 170 -14.50 12.74 -7.07
CA CYS A 170 -13.90 13.02 -5.77
C CYS A 170 -14.99 13.20 -4.71
N SER A 171 -14.90 12.42 -3.62
CA SER A 171 -15.80 12.60 -2.48
C SER A 171 -15.49 13.90 -1.75
N TYR A 172 -16.52 14.65 -1.41
CA TYR A 172 -16.39 15.84 -0.58
C TYR A 172 -16.09 15.45 0.87
N ASN A 173 -14.90 15.75 1.35
CA ASN A 173 -14.49 15.44 2.72
C ASN A 173 -15.05 16.47 3.72
N ALA A 174 -16.32 16.36 4.04
CA ALA A 174 -17.03 17.21 4.98
C ALA A 174 -17.95 16.38 5.88
N THR A 175 -18.66 17.04 6.82
CA THR A 175 -19.74 16.38 7.57
C THR A 175 -20.89 16.00 6.63
N HIS A 176 -21.69 15.01 7.02
CA HIS A 176 -22.84 14.56 6.21
C HIS A 176 -23.79 15.73 5.89
N GLU A 177 -24.08 16.62 6.86
CA GLU A 177 -24.90 17.80 6.66
C GLU A 177 -24.38 18.69 5.51
N LYS A 178 -23.08 18.96 5.49
CA LYS A 178 -22.47 19.74 4.41
C LYS A 178 -22.40 19.00 3.06
N GLN A 179 -22.34 17.66 3.09
CA GLN A 179 -22.39 16.86 1.88
C GLN A 179 -23.80 16.78 1.26
N GLU A 180 -24.84 16.96 2.08
CA GLU A 180 -26.24 17.04 1.63
C GLU A 180 -26.60 18.41 1.04
N GLU A 181 -25.78 19.46 1.30
CA GLU A 181 -26.00 20.82 0.80
C GLU A 181 -25.50 21.04 -0.65
N ILE A 182 -24.77 20.07 -1.20
CA ILE A 182 -24.20 20.16 -2.55
C ILE A 182 -24.97 19.27 -3.54
#